data_2f9f6cba9678c7578e5362522235b105
#
_entry.id   2f9f6cba9678c7578e5362522235b105
#
_cell.length_a   1.000
_cell.length_b   1.000
_cell.length_c   1.000
_cell.angle_alpha   90.00
_cell.angle_beta   90.00
_cell.angle_gamma   90.00
#
_symmetry.space_group_name_H-M   'P 1'
#
loop_
_entity.id
_entity.type
_entity.pdbx_description
1 polymer ?
#
loop_
_entity_poly.entity_id
_entity_poly.type
_entity_poly.pdbx_seq_one_letter_code
_entity_poly.pdbx_strand_id
1 'polypeptide(L)'
;MKKIVVAIIIFASIAVVAFARQHDQGVEVVLPAKVSKEDMSGSIFSRPDMVEMERYGTNTLDVVTLMSSDGKFASGVYKAGKHRAEYTVEEPYGVDEFLYMVEGKMTLTSADDTVQEIGKGDAVTIPREWAGVIDTDGFLQLWVIYSEDGSGLE
;
A
#
# COMPACT_ATOMS: atom_id res chain seq x y z
N MET A 1 73.25 56.27 -16.67
CA MET A 1 72.68 55.27 -17.60
C MET A 1 71.68 54.39 -16.79
N LYS A 2 70.37 54.66 -16.92
CA LYS A 2 69.33 53.93 -16.19
C LYS A 2 68.79 52.83 -17.12
N LYS A 3 68.95 51.58 -16.71
CA LYS A 3 68.40 50.43 -17.40
C LYS A 3 66.94 50.26 -17.02
N ILE A 4 66.08 50.40 -18.00
CA ILE A 4 64.65 50.13 -17.86
C ILE A 4 64.42 48.63 -18.09
N VAL A 5 63.95 47.97 -17.04
CA VAL A 5 63.52 46.56 -17.12
C VAL A 5 62.03 46.55 -17.44
N VAL A 6 61.68 46.09 -18.61
CA VAL A 6 60.28 45.89 -19.04
C VAL A 6 59.85 44.53 -18.56
N ALA A 7 58.94 44.46 -17.60
CA ALA A 7 58.31 43.20 -17.16
C ALA A 7 57.13 42.93 -18.08
N ILE A 8 57.19 41.81 -18.82
CA ILE A 8 56.11 41.29 -19.62
C ILE A 8 55.20 40.45 -18.70
N ILE A 9 54.02 40.94 -18.42
CA ILE A 9 53.01 40.19 -17.68
C ILE A 9 52.22 39.38 -18.71
N ILE A 10 52.39 38.06 -18.70
CA ILE A 10 51.60 37.14 -19.49
C ILE A 10 50.33 36.83 -18.73
N PHE A 11 49.19 37.34 -19.19
CA PHE A 11 47.86 36.93 -18.69
C PHE A 11 47.53 35.58 -19.29
N ALA A 12 47.62 34.53 -18.49
CA ALA A 12 47.06 33.23 -18.84
C ALA A 12 45.56 33.27 -18.56
N SER A 13 44.78 33.36 -19.62
CA SER A 13 43.31 33.25 -19.56
C SER A 13 42.94 31.78 -19.31
N ILE A 14 42.57 31.47 -18.07
CA ILE A 14 41.98 30.15 -17.75
C ILE A 14 40.52 30.19 -18.18
N ALA A 15 40.22 29.59 -19.32
CA ALA A 15 38.86 29.31 -19.72
C ALA A 15 38.27 28.22 -18.82
N VAL A 16 37.46 28.65 -17.84
CA VAL A 16 36.63 27.71 -17.06
C VAL A 16 35.51 27.24 -17.97
N VAL A 17 35.66 26.03 -18.52
CA VAL A 17 34.56 25.34 -19.20
C VAL A 17 33.62 24.84 -18.11
N ALA A 18 32.57 25.61 -17.87
CA ALA A 18 31.45 25.18 -17.05
C ALA A 18 30.72 24.07 -17.80
N PHE A 19 30.97 22.82 -17.45
CA PHE A 19 30.10 21.70 -17.83
C PHE A 19 28.77 21.92 -17.09
N ALA A 20 27.79 22.52 -17.77
CA ALA A 20 26.42 22.45 -17.37
C ALA A 20 26.04 20.96 -17.41
N ARG A 21 25.97 20.29 -16.25
CA ARG A 21 25.28 19.02 -16.15
C ARG A 21 23.81 19.33 -16.47
N GLN A 22 23.40 18.98 -17.69
CA GLN A 22 21.99 18.81 -17.99
C GLN A 22 21.48 17.76 -16.98
N HIS A 23 20.72 18.21 -15.98
CA HIS A 23 19.83 17.33 -15.24
C HIS A 23 18.86 16.80 -16.27
N ASP A 24 19.11 15.58 -16.72
CA ASP A 24 18.13 14.79 -17.43
C ASP A 24 16.95 14.65 -16.45
N GLN A 25 15.91 15.44 -16.65
CA GLN A 25 14.62 15.32 -15.96
C GLN A 25 13.98 14.05 -16.55
N GLY A 26 14.56 12.90 -16.18
CA GLY A 26 14.00 11.61 -16.55
C GLY A 26 12.55 11.59 -16.10
N VAL A 27 11.65 11.31 -17.02
CA VAL A 27 10.24 11.09 -16.68
C VAL A 27 10.21 9.95 -15.67
N GLU A 28 9.75 10.21 -14.44
CA GLU A 28 9.54 9.17 -13.45
C GLU A 28 8.52 8.18 -14.00
N VAL A 29 8.98 6.97 -14.29
CA VAL A 29 8.11 5.91 -14.83
C VAL A 29 7.40 5.23 -13.68
N VAL A 30 6.11 5.45 -13.56
CA VAL A 30 5.25 4.74 -12.62
C VAL A 30 4.82 3.41 -13.25
N LEU A 31 5.15 2.30 -12.59
CA LEU A 31 4.81 0.96 -13.06
C LEU A 31 3.56 0.44 -12.35
N PRO A 32 2.72 -0.37 -13.04
CA PRO A 32 1.61 -1.06 -12.39
C PRO A 32 2.13 -2.09 -11.38
N ALA A 33 1.45 -2.18 -10.23
CA ALA A 33 1.72 -3.21 -9.23
C ALA A 33 1.02 -4.52 -9.63
N LYS A 34 1.77 -5.62 -9.67
CA LYS A 34 1.24 -6.96 -9.98
C LYS A 34 1.30 -7.84 -8.75
N VAL A 35 0.19 -8.50 -8.45
CA VAL A 35 0.14 -9.64 -7.52
C VAL A 35 0.06 -10.91 -8.35
N SER A 36 1.06 -11.77 -8.25
CA SER A 36 1.15 -13.02 -9.01
C SER A 36 0.36 -14.14 -8.33
N LYS A 37 0.23 -15.29 -9.00
CA LYS A 37 -0.36 -16.49 -8.38
C LYS A 37 0.49 -17.03 -7.23
N GLU A 38 1.81 -16.91 -7.35
CA GLU A 38 2.78 -17.28 -6.32
C GLU A 38 2.61 -16.38 -5.10
N ASP A 39 2.41 -15.07 -5.30
CA ASP A 39 2.12 -14.12 -4.22
C ASP A 39 0.82 -14.50 -3.50
N MET A 40 -0.24 -14.79 -4.25
CA MET A 40 -1.53 -15.24 -3.71
C MET A 40 -1.47 -16.62 -3.03
N SER A 41 -0.41 -17.42 -3.29
CA SER A 41 -0.15 -18.66 -2.58
C SER A 41 0.65 -18.46 -1.28
N GLY A 42 0.93 -17.21 -0.90
CA GLY A 42 1.57 -16.84 0.36
C GLY A 42 3.02 -16.39 0.25
N SER A 43 3.68 -16.46 -0.92
CA SER A 43 5.07 -16.00 -1.06
C SER A 43 5.23 -14.49 -0.81
N ILE A 44 4.18 -13.72 -1.00
CA ILE A 44 4.14 -12.27 -0.76
C ILE A 44 4.51 -11.92 0.69
N PHE A 45 4.17 -12.77 1.66
CA PHE A 45 4.48 -12.55 3.08
C PHE A 45 5.96 -12.74 3.43
N SER A 46 6.80 -13.08 2.45
CA SER A 46 8.26 -13.06 2.62
C SER A 46 8.89 -11.70 2.26
N ARG A 47 8.09 -10.73 1.84
CA ARG A 47 8.55 -9.37 1.52
C ARG A 47 9.06 -8.66 2.77
N PRO A 48 10.11 -7.81 2.65
CA PRO A 48 10.66 -7.07 3.79
C PRO A 48 9.72 -5.97 4.34
N ASP A 49 8.72 -5.57 3.55
CA ASP A 49 7.69 -4.58 3.91
C ASP A 49 6.38 -5.23 4.39
N MET A 50 6.37 -6.56 4.57
CA MET A 50 5.26 -7.26 5.22
C MET A 50 5.13 -6.79 6.67
N VAL A 51 3.90 -6.47 7.05
CA VAL A 51 3.54 -6.09 8.42
C VAL A 51 2.88 -7.27 9.11
N GLU A 52 3.44 -7.69 10.23
CA GLU A 52 2.87 -8.69 11.11
C GLU A 52 2.37 -8.01 12.38
N MET A 53 1.13 -8.27 12.75
CA MET A 53 0.55 -7.70 13.97
C MET A 53 -0.51 -8.61 14.58
N GLU A 54 -0.75 -8.46 15.87
CA GLU A 54 -1.88 -9.09 16.55
C GLU A 54 -3.12 -8.18 16.43
N ARG A 55 -4.17 -8.70 15.79
CA ARG A 55 -5.49 -8.05 15.69
C ARG A 55 -6.56 -9.06 16.04
N TYR A 56 -7.60 -8.63 16.74
CA TYR A 56 -8.75 -9.47 17.08
C TYR A 56 -8.37 -10.79 17.80
N GLY A 57 -7.24 -10.80 18.55
CA GLY A 57 -6.74 -11.98 19.24
C GLY A 57 -6.11 -13.05 18.33
N THR A 58 -5.76 -12.69 17.09
CA THR A 58 -5.05 -13.55 16.16
C THR A 58 -3.88 -12.82 15.50
N ASN A 59 -2.90 -13.58 15.03
CA ASN A 59 -1.81 -13.04 14.25
C ASN A 59 -2.29 -12.75 12.81
N THR A 60 -1.97 -11.58 12.31
CA THR A 60 -2.33 -11.13 10.96
C THR A 60 -1.09 -10.73 10.20
N LEU A 61 -1.09 -10.97 8.89
CA LEU A 61 -0.04 -10.59 7.95
C LEU A 61 -0.64 -9.70 6.89
N ASP A 62 -0.03 -8.56 6.64
CA ASP A 62 -0.49 -7.59 5.65
C ASP A 62 0.66 -7.12 4.74
N VAL A 63 0.37 -7.00 3.46
CA VAL A 63 1.28 -6.43 2.46
C VAL A 63 0.51 -5.46 1.58
N VAL A 64 0.82 -4.18 1.71
CA VAL A 64 0.33 -3.16 0.77
C VAL A 64 1.10 -3.29 -0.54
N THR A 65 0.38 -3.55 -1.63
CA THR A 65 0.99 -3.72 -2.96
C THR A 65 1.01 -2.43 -3.76
N LEU A 66 0.05 -1.55 -3.51
CA LEU A 66 -0.03 -0.21 -4.08
C LEU A 66 -0.70 0.74 -3.09
N MET A 67 -0.15 1.93 -2.98
CA MET A 67 -0.79 3.11 -2.39
C MET A 67 -0.85 4.19 -3.47
N SER A 68 -2.00 4.83 -3.67
CA SER A 68 -2.12 5.96 -4.59
C SER A 68 -1.33 7.17 -4.09
N SER A 69 -0.90 8.02 -5.02
CA SER A 69 -0.09 9.20 -4.67
C SER A 69 -0.83 10.23 -3.81
N ASP A 70 -2.15 10.21 -3.81
CA ASP A 70 -3.00 11.05 -2.95
C ASP A 70 -3.38 10.39 -1.62
N GLY A 71 -2.92 9.15 -1.39
CA GLY A 71 -3.16 8.41 -0.15
C GLY A 71 -4.61 7.97 0.06
N LYS A 72 -5.46 7.94 -0.99
CA LYS A 72 -6.89 7.63 -0.87
C LYS A 72 -7.28 6.23 -1.33
N PHE A 73 -6.40 5.57 -2.02
CA PHE A 73 -6.62 4.23 -2.56
C PHE A 73 -5.42 3.35 -2.21
N ALA A 74 -5.70 2.17 -1.71
CA ALA A 74 -4.68 1.14 -1.51
C ALA A 74 -5.20 -0.23 -1.93
N SER A 75 -4.27 -1.11 -2.27
CA SER A 75 -4.54 -2.52 -2.49
C SER A 75 -3.46 -3.37 -1.88
N GLY A 76 -3.82 -4.59 -1.49
CA GLY A 76 -2.89 -5.47 -0.83
C GLY A 76 -3.35 -6.91 -0.72
N VAL A 77 -2.60 -7.66 0.06
CA VAL A 77 -2.90 -9.05 0.42
C VAL A 77 -2.85 -9.16 1.93
N TYR A 78 -3.93 -9.70 2.49
CA TYR A 78 -4.08 -9.85 3.94
C TYR A 78 -4.40 -11.29 4.32
N LYS A 79 -3.79 -11.74 5.38
CA LYS A 79 -4.03 -13.05 5.98
C LYS A 79 -4.33 -12.90 7.46
N ALA A 80 -5.38 -13.56 7.92
CA ALA A 80 -5.74 -13.64 9.32
C ALA A 80 -6.02 -15.08 9.75
N GLY A 81 -5.79 -15.36 11.02
CA GLY A 81 -6.26 -16.59 11.66
C GLY A 81 -7.71 -16.50 12.11
N LYS A 82 -8.13 -17.48 12.92
CA LYS A 82 -9.48 -17.50 13.49
C LYS A 82 -9.72 -16.28 14.37
N HIS A 83 -10.82 -15.56 14.09
CA HIS A 83 -11.23 -14.41 14.91
C HIS A 83 -12.71 -14.06 14.73
N ARG A 84 -13.19 -13.19 15.60
CA ARG A 84 -14.47 -12.52 15.52
C ARG A 84 -14.22 -11.02 15.71
N ALA A 85 -14.77 -10.20 14.81
CA ALA A 85 -14.75 -8.74 14.89
C ALA A 85 -16.18 -8.20 14.85
N GLU A 86 -16.47 -7.21 15.67
CA GLU A 86 -17.80 -6.59 15.78
C GLU A 86 -17.70 -5.09 15.48
N TYR A 87 -18.62 -4.61 14.65
CA TYR A 87 -18.76 -3.23 14.22
C TYR A 87 -20.15 -2.75 14.55
N THR A 88 -20.25 -1.62 15.24
CA THR A 88 -21.52 -1.04 15.65
C THR A 88 -21.93 0.12 14.75
N VAL A 89 -23.13 0.64 14.90
CA VAL A 89 -23.58 1.85 14.18
C VAL A 89 -22.76 3.08 14.59
N GLU A 90 -22.28 3.11 15.85
CA GLU A 90 -21.45 4.18 16.40
C GLU A 90 -19.98 4.04 15.96
N GLU A 91 -19.51 2.79 15.80
CA GLU A 91 -18.17 2.44 15.36
C GLU A 91 -18.28 1.45 14.19
N PRO A 92 -18.63 1.94 12.97
CA PRO A 92 -18.84 1.10 11.80
C PRO A 92 -17.52 0.61 11.21
N TYR A 93 -17.57 -0.13 10.11
CA TYR A 93 -16.42 -0.71 9.44
C TYR A 93 -15.33 0.33 9.06
N GLY A 94 -15.76 1.54 8.67
CA GLY A 94 -14.91 2.72 8.59
C GLY A 94 -14.27 3.01 7.24
N VAL A 95 -14.17 2.03 6.34
CA VAL A 95 -13.62 2.18 5.00
C VAL A 95 -14.50 1.48 3.96
N ASP A 96 -14.44 1.95 2.72
CA ASP A 96 -15.04 1.22 1.60
C ASP A 96 -14.02 0.18 1.12
N GLU A 97 -14.29 -1.09 1.38
CA GLU A 97 -13.39 -2.18 1.04
C GLU A 97 -14.02 -3.17 0.06
N PHE A 98 -13.33 -3.42 -1.06
CA PHE A 98 -13.56 -4.59 -1.89
C PHE A 98 -12.56 -5.66 -1.50
N LEU A 99 -13.03 -6.87 -1.25
CA LEU A 99 -12.17 -8.03 -1.01
C LEU A 99 -12.55 -9.21 -1.92
N TYR A 100 -11.51 -9.98 -2.26
CA TYR A 100 -11.65 -11.25 -2.99
C TYR A 100 -11.00 -12.35 -2.16
N MET A 101 -11.78 -13.39 -1.84
CA MET A 101 -11.35 -14.50 -1.00
C MET A 101 -10.47 -15.48 -1.78
N VAL A 102 -9.19 -15.53 -1.47
CA VAL A 102 -8.22 -16.45 -2.09
C VAL A 102 -8.27 -17.82 -1.43
N GLU A 103 -8.31 -17.85 -0.10
CA GLU A 103 -8.39 -19.07 0.71
C GLU A 103 -9.20 -18.82 1.99
N GLY A 104 -9.77 -19.87 2.54
CA GLY A 104 -10.59 -19.79 3.74
C GLY A 104 -11.98 -19.23 3.45
N LYS A 105 -12.60 -18.68 4.48
CA LYS A 105 -13.93 -18.06 4.41
C LYS A 105 -14.19 -17.14 5.58
N MET A 106 -15.13 -16.22 5.41
CA MET A 106 -15.71 -15.43 6.49
C MET A 106 -17.24 -15.45 6.41
N THR A 107 -17.88 -15.25 7.53
CA THR A 107 -19.31 -15.02 7.64
C THR A 107 -19.54 -13.58 8.06
N LEU A 108 -20.31 -12.84 7.29
CA LEU A 108 -20.75 -11.48 7.61
C LEU A 108 -22.20 -11.56 8.13
N THR A 109 -22.44 -11.12 9.35
CA THR A 109 -23.80 -10.98 9.91
C THR A 109 -24.07 -9.50 10.08
N SER A 110 -24.90 -8.92 9.22
CA SER A 110 -25.28 -7.50 9.29
C SER A 110 -26.17 -7.19 10.50
N ALA A 111 -26.32 -5.91 10.84
CA ALA A 111 -27.10 -5.47 12.01
C ALA A 111 -28.60 -5.85 11.95
N ASP A 112 -29.12 -6.22 10.78
CA ASP A 112 -30.48 -6.72 10.56
C ASP A 112 -30.58 -8.26 10.57
N ASP A 113 -29.53 -8.94 11.06
CA ASP A 113 -29.38 -10.39 11.06
C ASP A 113 -29.24 -11.04 9.65
N THR A 114 -29.06 -10.26 8.59
CA THR A 114 -28.74 -10.79 7.27
C THR A 114 -27.35 -11.43 7.30
N VAL A 115 -27.27 -12.71 6.89
CA VAL A 115 -26.05 -13.48 6.89
C VAL A 115 -25.56 -13.72 5.47
N GLN A 116 -24.27 -13.44 5.24
CA GLN A 116 -23.55 -13.75 3.99
C GLN A 116 -22.30 -14.57 4.31
N GLU A 117 -22.13 -15.69 3.64
CA GLU A 117 -20.88 -16.47 3.68
C GLU A 117 -20.06 -16.14 2.43
N ILE A 118 -18.81 -15.70 2.64
CA ILE A 118 -17.86 -15.34 1.60
C ILE A 118 -16.75 -16.38 1.63
N GLY A 119 -16.78 -17.29 0.68
CA GLY A 119 -15.83 -18.38 0.57
C GLY A 119 -14.80 -18.17 -0.53
N LYS A 120 -13.88 -19.12 -0.66
CA LYS A 120 -12.85 -19.11 -1.71
C LYS A 120 -13.46 -18.89 -3.11
N GLY A 121 -12.98 -17.83 -3.79
CA GLY A 121 -13.42 -17.45 -5.13
C GLY A 121 -14.56 -16.43 -5.14
N ASP A 122 -15.15 -16.14 -3.99
CA ASP A 122 -16.14 -15.07 -3.85
C ASP A 122 -15.48 -13.71 -3.66
N ALA A 123 -16.24 -12.67 -3.97
CA ALA A 123 -15.87 -11.29 -3.67
C ALA A 123 -17.03 -10.58 -2.97
N VAL A 124 -16.70 -9.62 -2.13
CA VAL A 124 -17.69 -8.76 -1.49
C VAL A 124 -17.16 -7.33 -1.39
N THR A 125 -18.06 -6.36 -1.44
CA THR A 125 -17.75 -4.97 -1.08
C THR A 125 -18.44 -4.66 0.25
N ILE A 126 -17.66 -4.23 1.22
CA ILE A 126 -18.15 -3.79 2.53
C ILE A 126 -18.10 -2.27 2.52
N PRO A 127 -19.24 -1.58 2.61
CA PRO A 127 -19.27 -0.12 2.68
C PRO A 127 -18.84 0.37 4.06
N ARG A 128 -18.27 1.56 4.11
CA ARG A 128 -17.73 2.18 5.32
C ARG A 128 -18.71 2.29 6.49
N GLU A 129 -20.00 2.41 6.18
CA GLU A 129 -21.08 2.52 7.18
C GLU A 129 -21.59 1.16 7.67
N TRP A 130 -21.05 0.06 7.14
CA TRP A 130 -21.53 -1.27 7.53
C TRP A 130 -21.29 -1.54 9.02
N ALA A 131 -22.35 -2.01 9.67
CA ALA A 131 -22.35 -2.51 11.05
C ALA A 131 -22.76 -3.98 11.07
N GLY A 132 -22.09 -4.78 11.88
CA GLY A 132 -22.33 -6.20 11.96
C GLY A 132 -21.15 -6.96 12.56
N VAL A 133 -21.11 -8.24 12.28
CA VAL A 133 -20.10 -9.14 12.81
C VAL A 133 -19.41 -9.88 11.69
N ILE A 134 -18.10 -9.95 11.76
CA ILE A 134 -17.26 -10.83 10.95
C ILE A 134 -16.84 -12.02 11.81
N ASP A 135 -17.20 -13.23 11.39
CA ASP A 135 -16.70 -14.48 11.98
C ASP A 135 -15.89 -15.25 10.95
N THR A 136 -14.73 -15.79 11.36
CA THR A 136 -13.87 -16.59 10.49
C THR A 136 -13.04 -17.61 11.27
N ASP A 137 -12.75 -18.75 10.62
CA ASP A 137 -11.72 -19.68 11.08
C ASP A 137 -10.33 -19.40 10.48
N GLY A 138 -10.23 -18.35 9.66
CA GLY A 138 -9.04 -17.88 9.00
C GLY A 138 -9.20 -17.77 7.48
N PHE A 139 -8.52 -16.80 6.90
CA PHE A 139 -8.57 -16.53 5.46
C PHE A 139 -7.29 -15.87 4.92
N LEU A 140 -7.19 -15.92 3.61
CA LEU A 140 -6.27 -15.15 2.78
C LEU A 140 -7.11 -14.40 1.74
N GLN A 141 -6.95 -13.09 1.64
CA GLN A 141 -7.69 -12.24 0.71
C GLN A 141 -6.81 -11.25 -0.03
N LEU A 142 -7.24 -10.89 -1.24
CA LEU A 142 -6.89 -9.62 -1.86
C LEU A 142 -7.86 -8.57 -1.37
N TRP A 143 -7.33 -7.38 -1.06
CA TRP A 143 -8.16 -6.26 -0.64
C TRP A 143 -7.86 -5.00 -1.47
N VAL A 144 -8.86 -4.18 -1.60
CA VAL A 144 -8.81 -2.84 -2.19
C VAL A 144 -9.61 -1.91 -1.31
N ILE A 145 -9.00 -0.86 -0.80
CA ILE A 145 -9.66 0.14 0.05
C ILE A 145 -9.64 1.49 -0.64
N TYR A 146 -10.78 2.17 -0.58
CA TYR A 146 -10.88 3.59 -0.85
C TYR A 146 -11.24 4.34 0.44
N SER A 147 -10.54 5.43 0.70
CA SER A 147 -10.80 6.32 1.84
C SER A 147 -10.75 7.78 1.37
N GLU A 148 -11.83 8.51 1.56
CA GLU A 148 -11.96 9.89 1.07
C GLU A 148 -10.92 10.84 1.68
N ASP A 149 -10.55 10.62 2.93
CA ASP A 149 -9.59 11.42 3.70
C ASP A 149 -8.26 10.69 3.98
N GLY A 150 -8.10 9.45 3.48
CA GLY A 150 -6.93 8.60 3.69
C GLY A 150 -6.92 7.86 5.04
N SER A 151 -7.91 8.03 5.90
CA SER A 151 -8.01 7.29 7.16
C SER A 151 -8.17 5.79 6.93
N GLY A 152 -7.59 4.97 7.80
CA GLY A 152 -7.66 3.51 7.72
C GLY A 152 -6.71 2.87 6.68
N LEU A 153 -5.85 3.66 6.04
CA LEU A 153 -4.82 3.20 5.08
C LEU A 153 -3.39 3.28 5.66
N GLU A 154 -3.23 3.69 6.93
CA GLU A 154 -1.95 3.85 7.62
C GLU A 154 -1.44 2.54 8.21
#